data_19929b9a115035cb3b160069bd151029
#
_entry.id   19929b9a115035cb3b160069bd151029
#
_cell.length_a   1.000
_cell.length_b   1.000
_cell.length_c   1.000
_cell.angle_alpha   90.00
_cell.angle_beta   90.00
_cell.angle_gamma   90.00
#
_symmetry.space_group_name_H-M   'P 1'
#
loop_
_entity.id
_entity.type
_entity.pdbx_description
1 polymer ?
#
loop_
_entity_poly.entity_id
_entity_poly.type
_entity_poly.pdbx_seq_one_letter_code
_entity_poly.pdbx_strand_id
1 'polypeptide(L)'
;MKRRDFMKLSAATALGATVAAMAPSALAATELDQTNGDLHTTVDRKTAAMGLGDGKTFAYDPENPYLNVNVGLFHDAQVMVGGQNVGAATYYLPDGMDPWAPAVIVLTPDNTTARAFSGSVTGRMWRTVACKNKIAVVFFGPENGGSWNLSLSSAGRDDAAALDALYQLMRKKGVKLSGAFSMDKSHTALVGYKEGGAAALLFGARWASDFSSICAVDAAEVPAASLEAVGGEYVLPFPGDSTRGVQEEAIAAKTVDTPVWFVRSNADSTNKAALDFYLNANQAAAKGNGVYVSSRTGSAAEVWVTEKAQCPAAIWGKFSGQFKRFMALQLPGRVAKAEDFTRRGFDIHEEWVNGELRRWMVYVPSTYTGSKKVPLVLVMHGYTASMYAIAEESRWYEVAEQNGFIVVFAQGLVRPADLMGNIPTAMWLAGPFAALAGKDTDPSVDLEFINSLLDRMEQDYSIDTTRVYATGHSNGSLMTWATACRYASRFAAIAPIGYMFTPLPELDPAVLLPAWTFLGEYDSAGVAELVEDNGTVKALQGWNAHNATNEAAVVQSTSYDGAFVTKSFMGGNAPLVQYTVVKDTPHVYLQEESVAVWNEFFSRYSRGADGTLYYQGNAVTVGQYQPSADWYAAK
;
A
#
# COMPACT_ATOMS: atom_id res chain seq x y z
N MET A 1 16.77 -22.99 11.88
CA MET A 1 15.59 -23.59 12.55
C MET A 1 14.60 -24.03 11.49
N LYS A 2 14.18 -25.29 11.46
CA LYS A 2 13.29 -25.76 10.38
C LYS A 2 11.87 -25.25 10.60
N ARG A 3 11.17 -24.82 9.53
CA ARG A 3 9.79 -24.30 9.50
C ARG A 3 8.80 -25.07 10.40
N ARG A 4 8.99 -26.39 10.59
CA ARG A 4 8.17 -27.24 11.46
C ARG A 4 8.28 -26.93 12.95
N ASP A 5 9.39 -26.39 13.40
CA ASP A 5 9.62 -26.10 14.81
C ASP A 5 9.07 -24.74 15.20
N PHE A 6 9.04 -23.79 14.25
CA PHE A 6 8.41 -22.48 14.41
C PHE A 6 6.87 -22.58 14.46
N MET A 7 6.27 -23.43 13.62
CA MET A 7 4.82 -23.65 13.65
C MET A 7 4.32 -24.37 14.91
N LYS A 8 5.17 -25.11 15.61
CA LYS A 8 4.81 -25.73 16.90
C LYS A 8 4.84 -24.73 18.06
N LEU A 9 5.63 -23.67 17.98
CA LEU A 9 5.68 -22.63 19.00
C LEU A 9 4.52 -21.64 18.87
N SER A 10 4.04 -21.36 17.64
CA SER A 10 2.92 -20.46 17.40
C SER A 10 1.53 -21.07 17.60
N ALA A 11 1.41 -22.39 17.56
CA ALA A 11 0.13 -23.08 17.79
C ALA A 11 -0.25 -23.23 19.28
N ALA A 12 0.70 -23.04 20.19
CA ALA A 12 0.47 -23.17 21.63
C ALA A 12 -0.05 -21.88 22.31
N THR A 13 -0.07 -20.75 21.60
CA THR A 13 -0.54 -19.45 22.14
C THR A 13 -1.93 -19.03 21.65
N ALA A 14 -2.60 -19.85 20.84
CA ALA A 14 -3.90 -19.50 20.24
C ALA A 14 -5.14 -20.05 20.97
N LEU A 15 -4.97 -20.74 22.08
CA LEU A 15 -6.10 -21.25 22.89
C LEU A 15 -5.93 -20.82 24.35
N GLY A 16 -6.70 -19.81 24.73
CA GLY A 16 -6.85 -19.46 26.15
C GLY A 16 -6.70 -17.98 26.49
N ALA A 17 -7.14 -17.08 25.66
CA ALA A 17 -7.42 -15.72 26.13
C ALA A 17 -8.80 -15.66 26.76
N THR A 18 -8.96 -16.22 27.95
CA THR A 18 -9.92 -15.69 28.92
C THR A 18 -9.59 -14.21 29.09
N VAL A 19 -10.47 -13.34 28.67
CA VAL A 19 -10.41 -11.90 28.92
C VAL A 19 -10.55 -11.74 30.44
N ALA A 20 -9.44 -11.85 31.16
CA ALA A 20 -9.33 -11.25 32.48
C ALA A 20 -9.43 -9.75 32.25
N ALA A 21 -10.44 -9.10 32.80
CA ALA A 21 -10.53 -7.65 32.86
C ALA A 21 -9.21 -7.14 33.47
N MET A 22 -8.30 -6.65 32.63
CA MET A 22 -7.05 -6.07 33.10
C MET A 22 -7.41 -4.84 33.94
N ALA A 23 -6.95 -4.84 35.18
CA ALA A 23 -7.17 -3.72 36.07
C ALA A 23 -6.63 -2.42 35.42
N PRO A 24 -7.32 -1.28 35.62
CA PRO A 24 -6.92 0.01 34.99
C PRO A 24 -5.47 0.42 35.26
N SER A 25 -4.87 -0.04 36.34
CA SER A 25 -3.48 0.26 36.73
C SER A 25 -2.41 -0.46 35.89
N ALA A 26 -2.72 -1.61 35.23
CA ALA A 26 -1.78 -2.31 34.36
C ALA A 26 -1.71 -1.71 32.95
N LEU A 27 -2.71 -0.90 32.56
CA LEU A 27 -2.77 -0.23 31.25
C LEU A 27 -1.93 1.06 31.22
N ALA A 28 -1.71 1.68 32.39
CA ALA A 28 -1.01 2.97 32.49
C ALA A 28 0.52 2.87 32.33
N ALA A 29 1.09 1.68 32.49
CA ALA A 29 2.55 1.50 32.56
C ALA A 29 3.24 1.36 31.19
N THR A 30 2.49 1.31 30.09
CA THR A 30 3.03 1.05 28.73
C THR A 30 2.73 2.17 27.74
N GLU A 31 2.12 3.26 28.15
CA GLU A 31 1.73 4.36 27.29
C GLU A 31 2.62 5.58 27.52
N LEU A 32 3.19 6.11 26.45
CA LEU A 32 3.74 7.46 26.44
C LEU A 32 2.56 8.44 26.35
N ASP A 33 2.28 9.12 27.47
CA ASP A 33 1.23 10.13 27.54
C ASP A 33 1.89 11.51 27.52
N GLN A 34 1.74 12.22 26.41
CA GLN A 34 2.28 13.57 26.27
C GLN A 34 1.15 14.56 26.03
N THR A 35 1.30 15.73 26.58
CA THR A 35 0.36 16.83 26.41
C THR A 35 0.79 17.74 25.26
N ASN A 36 -0.16 18.53 24.73
CA ASN A 36 0.13 19.53 23.70
C ASN A 36 1.28 20.45 24.10
N GLY A 37 2.28 20.54 23.27
CA GLY A 37 3.47 21.34 23.52
C GLY A 37 4.70 20.53 23.93
N ASP A 38 4.53 19.31 24.41
CA ASP A 38 5.63 18.37 24.69
C ASP A 38 5.86 17.46 23.49
N LEU A 39 6.13 18.07 22.36
CA LEU A 39 6.27 17.41 21.07
C LEU A 39 7.60 16.67 20.88
N HIS A 40 8.19 16.09 21.93
CA HIS A 40 9.64 15.92 21.81
C HIS A 40 10.21 14.55 22.13
N THR A 41 9.40 13.53 22.24
CA THR A 41 9.98 12.19 22.26
C THR A 41 10.04 11.66 20.84
N THR A 42 11.19 11.85 20.24
CA THR A 42 11.53 11.17 18.98
C THR A 42 12.16 9.85 19.35
N VAL A 43 11.68 8.79 18.71
CA VAL A 43 12.33 7.49 18.79
C VAL A 43 13.40 7.45 17.73
N ASP A 44 14.61 7.12 18.13
CA ASP A 44 15.59 6.66 17.15
C ASP A 44 15.06 5.36 16.56
N ARG A 45 14.54 5.46 15.36
CA ARG A 45 14.08 4.30 14.59
C ARG A 45 15.17 3.26 14.45
N LYS A 46 16.43 3.70 14.43
CA LYS A 46 17.57 2.83 14.37
C LYS A 46 17.55 1.85 15.53
N THR A 47 17.37 2.32 16.71
CA THR A 47 17.45 1.49 17.91
C THR A 47 16.20 0.66 18.15
N ALA A 48 15.02 1.24 17.86
CA ALA A 48 13.74 0.54 18.02
C ALA A 48 13.59 -0.63 17.04
N ALA A 49 13.99 -0.45 15.78
CA ALA A 49 13.84 -1.47 14.74
C ALA A 49 14.85 -2.62 14.86
N MET A 50 16.01 -2.38 15.43
CA MET A 50 16.96 -3.44 15.71
C MET A 50 16.56 -4.34 16.88
N GLY A 51 15.43 -4.07 17.55
CA GLY A 51 15.01 -4.81 18.74
C GLY A 51 15.99 -4.68 19.90
N LEU A 52 16.90 -3.71 19.81
CA LEU A 52 17.95 -3.51 20.83
C LEU A 52 17.41 -2.86 22.11
N GLY A 53 16.11 -2.54 22.14
CA GLY A 53 15.34 -2.25 23.37
C GLY A 53 16.00 -1.38 24.43
N ASP A 54 17.02 -0.59 24.06
CA ASP A 54 17.78 0.22 25.01
C ASP A 54 17.07 1.51 25.41
N GLY A 55 15.84 1.70 24.89
CA GLY A 55 14.97 2.81 25.27
C GLY A 55 15.55 4.19 25.01
N LYS A 56 16.54 4.31 24.11
CA LYS A 56 17.10 5.61 23.79
C LYS A 56 16.12 6.43 22.98
N THR A 57 15.56 7.40 23.61
CA THR A 57 14.89 8.51 22.97
C THR A 57 15.94 9.49 22.49
N PHE A 58 15.92 9.83 21.20
CA PHE A 58 16.79 10.85 20.65
C PHE A 58 16.12 12.21 20.68
N ALA A 59 16.89 13.22 20.97
CA ALA A 59 16.40 14.59 20.81
C ALA A 59 16.00 14.81 19.36
N TYR A 60 14.92 15.56 19.16
CA TYR A 60 14.50 16.02 17.83
C TYR A 60 15.71 16.67 17.14
N ASP A 61 16.06 16.14 15.98
CA ASP A 61 17.10 16.72 15.13
C ASP A 61 16.45 17.71 14.15
N PRO A 62 16.61 19.02 14.35
CA PRO A 62 16.04 20.02 13.47
C PRO A 62 16.67 20.00 12.06
N GLU A 63 17.86 19.45 11.90
CA GLU A 63 18.55 19.34 10.61
C GLU A 63 18.06 18.12 9.81
N ASN A 64 17.50 17.11 10.51
CA ASN A 64 16.98 15.91 9.88
C ASN A 64 15.64 15.44 10.48
N PRO A 65 14.60 16.29 10.45
CA PRO A 65 13.32 16.03 11.10
C PRO A 65 12.58 14.80 10.55
N TYR A 66 12.99 14.30 9.39
CA TYR A 66 12.31 13.21 8.68
C TYR A 66 12.69 11.81 9.15
N LEU A 67 13.78 11.69 9.86
CA LEU A 67 14.19 10.43 10.50
C LEU A 67 13.49 10.20 11.83
N ASN A 68 12.77 11.17 12.33
CA ASN A 68 12.15 11.16 13.63
C ASN A 68 10.63 11.12 13.50
N VAL A 69 9.99 10.13 14.10
CA VAL A 69 8.55 10.11 14.28
C VAL A 69 8.24 10.66 15.66
N ASN A 70 7.47 11.74 15.73
CA ASN A 70 6.98 12.23 17.01
C ASN A 70 6.03 11.19 17.61
N VAL A 71 6.18 10.88 18.87
CA VAL A 71 5.40 9.86 19.57
C VAL A 71 4.71 10.44 20.79
N GLY A 72 3.61 9.84 21.19
CA GLY A 72 2.85 10.23 22.37
C GLY A 72 1.39 10.55 22.06
N LEU A 73 0.73 11.15 23.05
CA LEU A 73 -0.66 11.58 22.99
C LEU A 73 -0.74 13.08 22.72
N PHE A 74 -1.34 13.45 21.61
CA PHE A 74 -1.46 14.83 21.14
C PHE A 74 -2.93 15.24 21.14
N HIS A 75 -3.21 16.38 21.76
CA HIS A 75 -4.55 16.90 21.90
C HIS A 75 -4.80 18.11 21.00
N ASP A 76 -6.08 18.33 20.69
CA ASP A 76 -6.61 19.56 20.11
C ASP A 76 -5.99 19.93 18.75
N ALA A 77 -5.57 18.92 17.96
CA ALA A 77 -5.15 19.11 16.59
C ALA A 77 -6.32 19.66 15.74
N GLN A 78 -6.15 20.86 15.20
CA GLN A 78 -7.21 21.55 14.49
C GLN A 78 -7.48 20.90 13.12
N VAL A 79 -8.75 20.66 12.85
CA VAL A 79 -9.25 20.18 11.55
C VAL A 79 -9.89 21.35 10.81
N MET A 80 -9.38 21.67 9.62
CA MET A 80 -9.73 22.86 8.86
C MET A 80 -10.48 22.49 7.58
N VAL A 81 -11.61 23.13 7.33
CA VAL A 81 -12.36 23.08 6.06
C VAL A 81 -12.51 24.52 5.55
N GLY A 82 -12.05 24.79 4.33
CA GLY A 82 -12.15 26.12 3.73
C GLY A 82 -11.52 27.26 4.56
N GLY A 83 -10.52 26.95 5.38
CA GLY A 83 -9.88 27.92 6.28
C GLY A 83 -10.57 28.12 7.63
N GLN A 84 -11.70 27.46 7.86
CA GLN A 84 -12.43 27.48 9.16
C GLN A 84 -12.08 26.23 9.96
N ASN A 85 -11.87 26.40 11.26
CA ASN A 85 -11.72 25.28 12.19
C ASN A 85 -13.08 24.61 12.41
N VAL A 86 -13.20 23.36 11.99
CA VAL A 86 -14.43 22.55 12.10
C VAL A 86 -14.38 21.51 13.21
N GLY A 87 -13.28 21.42 13.94
CA GLY A 87 -13.16 20.47 15.04
C GLY A 87 -11.72 20.27 15.50
N ALA A 88 -11.57 19.47 16.54
CA ALA A 88 -10.28 19.11 17.10
C ALA A 88 -10.16 17.59 17.21
N ALA A 89 -9.04 17.05 16.73
CA ALA A 89 -8.68 15.65 16.88
C ALA A 89 -7.72 15.46 18.06
N THR A 90 -7.79 14.31 18.67
CA THR A 90 -6.75 13.80 19.59
C THR A 90 -6.16 12.55 18.96
N TYR A 91 -4.84 12.46 18.86
CA TYR A 91 -4.20 11.30 18.25
C TYR A 91 -3.08 10.76 19.13
N TYR A 92 -2.87 9.47 19.00
CA TYR A 92 -1.83 8.74 19.70
C TYR A 92 -0.94 8.02 18.69
N LEU A 93 0.35 8.30 18.74
CA LEU A 93 1.39 7.70 17.92
C LEU A 93 2.34 6.94 18.83
N PRO A 94 2.36 5.61 18.79
CA PRO A 94 3.21 4.81 19.67
C PRO A 94 4.67 4.87 19.25
N ASP A 95 5.52 4.62 20.21
CA ASP A 95 6.94 4.40 19.99
C ASP A 95 7.19 3.25 19.01
N GLY A 96 8.16 3.44 18.11
CA GLY A 96 8.54 2.46 17.08
C GLY A 96 7.51 2.29 15.95
N MET A 97 6.56 3.21 15.80
CA MET A 97 5.63 3.23 14.69
C MET A 97 6.32 3.64 13.39
N ASP A 98 5.96 2.98 12.30
CA ASP A 98 6.38 3.39 10.96
C ASP A 98 5.68 4.70 10.54
N PRO A 99 6.32 5.64 9.83
CA PRO A 99 5.66 6.82 9.27
C PRO A 99 4.48 6.50 8.36
N TRP A 100 4.45 5.32 7.75
CA TRP A 100 3.38 4.81 6.90
C TRP A 100 2.56 3.72 7.60
N ALA A 101 2.35 3.87 8.89
CA ALA A 101 1.60 2.89 9.65
C ALA A 101 0.12 2.87 9.26
N PRO A 102 -0.53 1.72 9.40
CA PRO A 102 -1.99 1.65 9.43
C PRO A 102 -2.58 2.60 10.48
N ALA A 103 -3.81 3.03 10.27
CA ALA A 103 -4.47 3.95 11.18
C ALA A 103 -5.88 3.50 11.55
N VAL A 104 -6.32 3.88 12.74
CA VAL A 104 -7.71 3.75 13.18
C VAL A 104 -8.23 5.14 13.54
N ILE A 105 -9.29 5.58 12.87
CA ILE A 105 -10.06 6.77 13.27
C ILE A 105 -11.20 6.31 14.15
N VAL A 106 -11.27 6.86 15.38
CA VAL A 106 -12.28 6.52 16.37
C VAL A 106 -13.23 7.69 16.56
N LEU A 107 -14.48 7.53 16.14
CA LEU A 107 -15.54 8.52 16.31
C LEU A 107 -16.20 8.37 17.67
N THR A 108 -16.25 9.48 18.42
CA THR A 108 -16.75 9.49 19.80
C THR A 108 -18.28 9.60 19.85
N PRO A 109 -18.94 9.20 20.96
CA PRO A 109 -20.34 9.48 21.18
C PRO A 109 -20.67 10.98 21.18
N ASP A 110 -21.92 11.32 21.03
CA ASP A 110 -22.45 12.65 21.31
C ASP A 110 -22.04 13.12 22.72
N ASN A 111 -21.95 14.41 22.91
CA ASN A 111 -21.55 15.07 24.15
C ASN A 111 -20.17 14.63 24.69
N THR A 112 -19.30 14.15 23.78
CA THR A 112 -17.98 13.63 24.15
C THR A 112 -16.92 14.17 23.17
N THR A 113 -15.98 14.97 23.69
CA THR A 113 -14.86 15.45 22.87
C THR A 113 -13.86 14.33 22.61
N ALA A 114 -13.07 14.45 21.54
CA ALA A 114 -11.98 13.52 21.21
C ALA A 114 -11.00 13.38 22.39
N ARG A 115 -10.65 14.50 23.03
CA ARG A 115 -9.76 14.54 24.21
C ARG A 115 -10.33 13.75 25.38
N ALA A 116 -11.60 13.98 25.74
CA ALA A 116 -12.24 13.26 26.84
C ALA A 116 -12.34 11.76 26.57
N PHE A 117 -12.70 11.38 25.35
CA PHE A 117 -12.80 9.96 24.97
C PHE A 117 -11.44 9.27 24.99
N SER A 118 -10.38 9.91 24.52
CA SER A 118 -9.03 9.35 24.56
C SER A 118 -8.55 8.98 25.97
N GLY A 119 -9.01 9.72 26.99
CA GLY A 119 -8.76 9.45 28.40
C GLY A 119 -9.70 8.42 29.05
N SER A 120 -10.77 8.00 28.36
CA SER A 120 -11.69 6.97 28.84
C SER A 120 -11.04 5.57 28.88
N VAL A 121 -11.70 4.60 29.53
CA VAL A 121 -11.23 3.20 29.51
C VAL A 121 -11.07 2.69 28.08
N THR A 122 -12.08 2.91 27.23
CA THR A 122 -12.04 2.50 25.81
C THR A 122 -10.94 3.22 25.06
N GLY A 123 -10.75 4.52 25.28
CA GLY A 123 -9.68 5.28 24.63
C GLY A 123 -8.29 4.76 25.01
N ARG A 124 -8.06 4.46 26.29
CA ARG A 124 -6.80 3.84 26.75
C ARG A 124 -6.59 2.44 26.15
N MET A 125 -7.65 1.64 26.03
CA MET A 125 -7.54 0.34 25.34
C MET A 125 -7.14 0.50 23.88
N TRP A 126 -7.65 1.50 23.17
CA TRP A 126 -7.20 1.81 21.80
C TRP A 126 -5.72 2.22 21.76
N ARG A 127 -5.25 3.04 22.69
CA ARG A 127 -3.83 3.39 22.81
C ARG A 127 -2.95 2.16 23.07
N THR A 128 -3.42 1.21 23.90
CA THR A 128 -2.73 -0.07 24.10
C THR A 128 -2.66 -0.90 22.81
N VAL A 129 -3.73 -0.93 22.01
CA VAL A 129 -3.74 -1.57 20.69
C VAL A 129 -2.71 -0.90 19.78
N ALA A 130 -2.67 0.43 19.77
CA ALA A 130 -1.69 1.20 19.01
C ALA A 130 -0.26 0.82 19.39
N CYS A 131 0.07 0.79 20.67
CA CYS A 131 1.39 0.39 21.16
C CYS A 131 1.82 -0.99 20.70
N LYS A 132 0.91 -1.97 20.82
CA LYS A 132 1.22 -3.37 20.47
C LYS A 132 1.39 -3.59 18.97
N ASN A 133 0.64 -2.87 18.15
CA ASN A 133 0.56 -3.11 16.71
C ASN A 133 1.28 -2.03 15.91
N LYS A 134 1.87 -1.04 16.57
CA LYS A 134 2.60 0.07 15.93
C LYS A 134 1.74 0.80 14.89
N ILE A 135 0.50 1.11 15.26
CA ILE A 135 -0.48 1.81 14.42
C ILE A 135 -0.84 3.17 15.01
N ALA A 136 -1.27 4.09 14.17
CA ALA A 136 -1.81 5.36 14.63
C ALA A 136 -3.27 5.20 15.09
N VAL A 137 -3.64 5.85 16.19
CA VAL A 137 -5.03 5.97 16.63
C VAL A 137 -5.42 7.43 16.74
N VAL A 138 -6.49 7.82 16.06
CA VAL A 138 -6.97 9.20 16.02
C VAL A 138 -8.42 9.24 16.52
N PHE A 139 -8.67 10.00 17.56
CA PHE A 139 -10.00 10.24 18.09
C PHE A 139 -10.57 11.51 17.50
N PHE A 140 -11.83 11.46 17.06
CA PHE A 140 -12.52 12.62 16.50
C PHE A 140 -13.97 12.64 17.00
N GLY A 141 -14.45 13.82 17.38
CA GLY A 141 -15.78 13.99 17.96
C GLY A 141 -16.67 14.93 17.16
N PRO A 142 -17.95 15.01 17.54
CA PRO A 142 -18.86 16.02 17.00
C PRO A 142 -18.39 17.42 17.35
N GLU A 143 -18.91 18.41 16.65
CA GLU A 143 -18.52 19.80 16.84
C GLU A 143 -18.63 20.23 18.29
N ASN A 144 -17.55 20.74 18.86
CA ASN A 144 -17.49 21.20 20.26
C ASN A 144 -17.97 20.17 21.31
N GLY A 145 -17.93 18.88 20.97
CA GLY A 145 -18.49 17.82 21.81
C GLY A 145 -20.03 17.82 21.88
N GLY A 146 -20.70 18.39 20.91
CA GLY A 146 -22.17 18.36 20.75
C GLY A 146 -22.68 17.05 20.18
N SER A 147 -23.48 17.13 19.12
CA SER A 147 -24.07 15.96 18.45
C SER A 147 -23.63 15.86 16.97
N TRP A 148 -23.54 14.63 16.49
CA TRP A 148 -23.29 14.35 15.08
C TRP A 148 -24.48 14.74 14.21
N ASN A 149 -24.21 15.37 13.07
CA ASN A 149 -25.24 15.78 12.10
C ASN A 149 -25.64 14.59 11.18
N LEU A 150 -26.28 13.58 11.76
CA LEU A 150 -26.69 12.38 11.02
C LEU A 150 -27.83 12.63 10.02
N SER A 151 -28.54 13.75 10.15
CA SER A 151 -29.61 14.15 9.22
C SER A 151 -29.09 14.88 7.98
N LEU A 152 -27.79 15.15 7.89
CA LEU A 152 -27.15 15.93 6.82
C LEU A 152 -27.76 17.34 6.69
N SER A 153 -28.21 17.91 7.79
CA SER A 153 -28.82 19.24 7.82
C SER A 153 -27.79 20.33 7.50
N SER A 154 -28.12 21.24 6.62
CA SER A 154 -27.28 22.41 6.31
C SER A 154 -27.16 23.43 7.45
N ALA A 155 -27.98 23.29 8.49
CA ALA A 155 -27.93 24.14 9.70
C ALA A 155 -26.83 23.72 10.69
N GLY A 156 -26.27 22.53 10.58
CA GLY A 156 -25.17 22.02 11.40
C GLY A 156 -23.83 21.98 10.66
N ARG A 157 -22.78 21.56 11.37
CA ARG A 157 -21.50 21.26 10.75
C ARG A 157 -21.69 20.16 9.69
N ASP A 158 -21.03 20.29 8.56
CA ASP A 158 -20.86 19.16 7.64
C ASP A 158 -19.82 18.18 8.22
N ASP A 159 -20.31 17.22 8.98
CA ASP A 159 -19.48 16.22 9.66
C ASP A 159 -18.75 15.29 8.67
N ALA A 160 -19.34 15.07 7.49
CA ALA A 160 -18.68 14.29 6.46
C ALA A 160 -17.48 15.05 5.87
N ALA A 161 -17.64 16.35 5.61
CA ALA A 161 -16.52 17.19 5.16
C ALA A 161 -15.45 17.34 6.25
N ALA A 162 -15.85 17.40 7.52
CA ALA A 162 -14.91 17.44 8.64
C ALA A 162 -14.11 16.12 8.78
N LEU A 163 -14.75 14.97 8.58
CA LEU A 163 -14.06 13.67 8.59
C LEU A 163 -13.12 13.52 7.39
N ASP A 164 -13.53 13.96 6.20
CA ASP A 164 -12.64 13.98 5.03
C ASP A 164 -11.44 14.89 5.26
N ALA A 165 -11.65 16.08 5.80
CA ALA A 165 -10.56 17.00 6.12
C ALA A 165 -9.56 16.39 7.12
N LEU A 166 -10.04 15.67 8.14
CA LEU A 166 -9.18 14.90 9.04
C LEU A 166 -8.42 13.80 8.29
N TYR A 167 -9.10 13.03 7.47
CA TYR A 167 -8.49 11.98 6.66
C TYR A 167 -7.41 12.53 5.73
N GLN A 168 -7.69 13.64 5.01
CA GLN A 168 -6.71 14.28 4.14
C GLN A 168 -5.53 14.88 4.93
N LEU A 169 -5.77 15.39 6.14
CA LEU A 169 -4.73 15.87 7.03
C LEU A 169 -3.76 14.75 7.43
N MET A 170 -4.30 13.58 7.78
CA MET A 170 -3.50 12.40 8.13
C MET A 170 -2.74 11.83 6.91
N ARG A 171 -3.36 11.86 5.74
CA ARG A 171 -2.82 11.25 4.53
C ARG A 171 -1.80 12.13 3.80
N LYS A 172 -2.15 13.39 3.54
CA LYS A 172 -1.33 14.32 2.72
C LYS A 172 -0.52 15.31 3.54
N LYS A 173 -0.94 15.55 4.77
CA LYS A 173 -0.39 16.56 5.66
C LYS A 173 -0.22 16.05 7.08
N GLY A 174 -0.14 14.75 7.24
CA GLY A 174 0.03 14.11 8.55
C GLY A 174 1.24 14.65 9.31
N VAL A 175 2.25 15.10 8.57
CA VAL A 175 3.37 15.87 9.09
C VAL A 175 2.94 17.07 9.93
N LYS A 176 1.79 17.69 9.63
CA LYS A 176 1.25 18.80 10.42
C LYS A 176 0.60 18.34 11.73
N LEU A 177 0.19 17.09 11.82
CA LEU A 177 -0.25 16.52 13.09
C LEU A 177 0.96 16.16 13.97
N SER A 178 1.98 15.53 13.43
CA SER A 178 3.04 14.91 14.20
C SER A 178 4.47 15.17 13.71
N GLY A 179 4.66 16.02 12.71
CA GLY A 179 5.98 16.26 12.12
C GLY A 179 6.40 15.23 11.06
N ALA A 180 6.33 13.94 11.32
CA ALA A 180 6.87 12.92 10.42
C ALA A 180 5.92 11.72 10.17
N PHE A 181 4.65 11.85 10.49
CA PHE A 181 3.65 10.81 10.31
C PHE A 181 2.81 11.02 9.05
N SER A 182 2.59 9.95 8.31
CA SER A 182 1.53 9.82 7.32
C SER A 182 0.91 8.43 7.45
N MET A 183 -0.38 8.30 7.29
CA MET A 183 -1.05 7.01 7.39
C MET A 183 -0.96 6.21 6.09
N ASP A 184 -1.01 4.90 6.20
CA ASP A 184 -1.26 4.01 5.07
C ASP A 184 -2.70 4.17 4.59
N LYS A 185 -2.87 4.79 3.43
CA LYS A 185 -4.19 5.07 2.83
C LYS A 185 -4.96 3.81 2.42
N SER A 186 -4.27 2.69 2.22
CA SER A 186 -4.90 1.41 1.91
C SER A 186 -5.38 0.67 3.16
N HIS A 187 -4.95 1.10 4.35
CA HIS A 187 -5.19 0.42 5.62
C HIS A 187 -5.61 1.38 6.73
N THR A 188 -6.69 2.11 6.49
CA THR A 188 -7.30 3.00 7.48
C THR A 188 -8.68 2.49 7.87
N ALA A 189 -8.85 2.11 9.14
CA ALA A 189 -10.12 1.66 9.69
C ALA A 189 -10.88 2.81 10.35
N LEU A 190 -12.21 2.80 10.21
CA LEU A 190 -13.12 3.73 10.88
C LEU A 190 -13.92 3.00 11.95
N VAL A 191 -13.85 3.44 13.19
CA VAL A 191 -14.58 2.84 14.31
C VAL A 191 -15.40 3.91 15.02
N GLY A 192 -16.64 3.63 15.35
CA GLY A 192 -17.46 4.58 16.07
C GLY A 192 -18.24 3.94 17.21
N TYR A 193 -18.50 4.72 18.24
CA TYR A 193 -19.24 4.31 19.43
C TYR A 193 -20.53 5.10 19.56
N LYS A 194 -21.65 4.42 19.81
CA LYS A 194 -23.01 5.00 19.94
C LYS A 194 -23.35 5.89 18.73
N GLU A 195 -23.57 7.20 18.94
CA GLU A 195 -23.85 8.16 17.86
C GLU A 195 -22.65 8.30 16.92
N GLY A 196 -21.41 8.21 17.45
CA GLY A 196 -20.21 8.09 16.65
C GLY A 196 -20.17 6.80 15.80
N GLY A 197 -20.83 5.74 16.27
CA GLY A 197 -21.04 4.52 15.50
C GLY A 197 -21.99 4.74 14.31
N ALA A 198 -23.08 5.48 14.51
CA ALA A 198 -23.97 5.90 13.46
C ALA A 198 -23.24 6.83 12.44
N ALA A 199 -22.43 7.76 12.94
CA ALA A 199 -21.60 8.62 12.12
C ALA A 199 -20.59 7.79 11.27
N ALA A 200 -19.96 6.77 11.87
CA ALA A 200 -19.06 5.89 11.14
C ALA A 200 -19.77 5.13 10.01
N LEU A 201 -20.98 4.65 10.24
CA LEU A 201 -21.79 3.99 9.21
C LEU A 201 -22.19 4.96 8.09
N LEU A 202 -22.66 6.16 8.44
CA LEU A 202 -23.14 7.13 7.46
C LEU A 202 -22.01 7.75 6.63
N PHE A 203 -20.99 8.27 7.31
CA PHE A 203 -19.90 8.96 6.63
C PHE A 203 -18.90 7.99 6.02
N GLY A 204 -18.75 6.79 6.58
CA GLY A 204 -18.02 5.71 5.96
C GLY A 204 -18.68 5.21 4.67
N ALA A 205 -20.00 5.30 4.53
CA ALA A 205 -20.70 5.05 3.27
C ALA A 205 -20.41 6.15 2.24
N ARG A 206 -20.40 7.42 2.66
CA ARG A 206 -20.10 8.57 1.79
C ARG A 206 -18.65 8.52 1.28
N TRP A 207 -17.71 8.17 2.14
CA TRP A 207 -16.28 8.06 1.83
C TRP A 207 -15.84 6.60 1.72
N ALA A 208 -16.68 5.79 1.06
CA ALA A 208 -16.50 4.34 1.00
C ALA A 208 -15.15 3.89 0.43
N SER A 209 -14.52 4.71 -0.43
CA SER A 209 -13.21 4.42 -0.99
C SER A 209 -12.05 4.62 0.00
N ASP A 210 -12.26 5.41 1.05
CA ASP A 210 -11.17 5.85 1.93
C ASP A 210 -10.91 4.90 3.10
N PHE A 211 -11.91 4.12 3.50
CA PHE A 211 -11.79 3.24 4.66
C PHE A 211 -11.70 1.78 4.27
N SER A 212 -10.70 1.09 4.80
CA SER A 212 -10.51 -0.35 4.60
C SER A 212 -11.56 -1.18 5.33
N SER A 213 -12.12 -0.64 6.41
CA SER A 213 -13.14 -1.32 7.23
C SER A 213 -13.84 -0.34 8.16
N ILE A 214 -15.08 -0.68 8.56
CA ILE A 214 -15.90 0.13 9.47
C ILE A 214 -16.39 -0.75 10.63
N CYS A 215 -16.29 -0.25 11.86
CA CYS A 215 -16.92 -0.87 13.02
C CYS A 215 -17.85 0.10 13.73
N ALA A 216 -19.08 -0.31 13.92
CA ALA A 216 -20.08 0.45 14.66
C ALA A 216 -20.43 -0.28 15.95
N VAL A 217 -20.03 0.30 17.09
CA VAL A 217 -20.22 -0.29 18.43
C VAL A 217 -21.42 0.36 19.10
N ASP A 218 -22.44 -0.44 19.39
CA ASP A 218 -23.70 0.00 20.00
C ASP A 218 -24.28 1.26 19.33
N ALA A 219 -24.21 1.28 17.99
CA ALA A 219 -24.50 2.45 17.20
C ALA A 219 -25.97 2.89 17.35
N ALA A 220 -26.18 4.21 17.45
CA ALA A 220 -27.49 4.82 17.31
C ALA A 220 -28.05 4.57 15.90
N GLU A 221 -29.35 4.71 15.70
CA GLU A 221 -30.01 4.47 14.41
C GLU A 221 -29.56 5.52 13.39
N VAL A 222 -29.16 5.06 12.18
CA VAL A 222 -28.81 5.93 11.08
C VAL A 222 -30.08 6.25 10.27
N PRO A 223 -30.41 7.53 10.00
CA PRO A 223 -31.56 7.86 9.19
C PRO A 223 -31.47 7.24 7.78
N ALA A 224 -32.47 6.47 7.39
CA ALA A 224 -32.49 5.80 6.09
C ALA A 224 -32.39 6.78 4.92
N ALA A 225 -33.04 7.95 5.02
CA ALA A 225 -32.96 9.00 4.00
C ALA A 225 -31.54 9.55 3.83
N SER A 226 -30.77 9.63 4.93
CA SER A 226 -29.38 10.08 4.87
C SER A 226 -28.47 9.03 4.19
N LEU A 227 -28.69 7.74 4.47
CA LEU A 227 -27.97 6.66 3.79
C LEU A 227 -28.30 6.59 2.30
N GLU A 228 -29.58 6.82 1.94
CA GLU A 228 -29.98 6.87 0.54
C GLU A 228 -29.32 8.03 -0.20
N ALA A 229 -29.28 9.22 0.43
CA ALA A 229 -28.64 10.40 -0.12
C ALA A 229 -27.13 10.15 -0.37
N VAL A 230 -26.37 9.75 0.64
CA VAL A 230 -24.93 9.49 0.49
C VAL A 230 -24.63 8.31 -0.43
N GLY A 231 -25.49 7.29 -0.43
CA GLY A 231 -25.34 6.13 -1.29
C GLY A 231 -25.49 6.43 -2.78
N GLY A 232 -26.25 7.48 -3.12
CA GLY A 232 -26.40 7.97 -4.47
C GLY A 232 -25.29 8.91 -4.95
N GLU A 233 -24.42 9.38 -4.05
CA GLU A 233 -23.26 10.21 -4.41
C GLU A 233 -22.23 9.36 -5.18
N TYR A 234 -21.53 10.02 -6.07
CA TYR A 234 -20.47 9.38 -6.84
C TYR A 234 -19.13 9.56 -6.13
N VAL A 235 -18.42 8.47 -6.00
CA VAL A 235 -17.07 8.43 -5.40
C VAL A 235 -16.10 7.85 -6.41
N LEU A 236 -14.86 8.32 -6.36
CA LEU A 236 -13.80 7.65 -7.08
C LEU A 236 -13.53 6.30 -6.42
N PRO A 237 -13.35 5.22 -7.18
CA PRO A 237 -13.15 3.89 -6.63
C PRO A 237 -11.84 3.72 -5.85
N PHE A 238 -11.01 4.78 -5.81
CA PHE A 238 -9.67 4.73 -5.24
C PHE A 238 -9.49 5.74 -4.10
N PRO A 239 -8.84 5.35 -3.00
CA PRO A 239 -8.55 6.27 -1.94
C PRO A 239 -7.69 7.44 -2.44
N GLY A 240 -8.31 8.59 -2.52
CA GLY A 240 -7.65 9.91 -2.53
C GLY A 240 -6.84 10.32 -3.73
N ASP A 241 -7.03 9.81 -4.93
CA ASP A 241 -6.29 10.31 -6.10
C ASP A 241 -7.13 11.12 -7.08
N SER A 242 -7.97 12.00 -6.55
CA SER A 242 -8.80 12.93 -7.33
C SER A 242 -8.02 13.99 -8.13
N THR A 243 -6.68 14.01 -8.05
CA THR A 243 -5.88 15.11 -8.58
C THR A 243 -5.25 14.85 -9.95
N ARG A 244 -5.45 13.69 -10.55
CA ARG A 244 -4.66 13.30 -11.73
C ARG A 244 -5.37 13.39 -13.08
N GLY A 245 -6.47 14.11 -13.17
CA GLY A 245 -7.07 14.43 -14.47
C GLY A 245 -7.66 13.26 -15.26
N VAL A 246 -7.61 12.04 -14.70
CA VAL A 246 -8.26 10.89 -15.26
C VAL A 246 -9.74 11.00 -14.88
N GLN A 247 -10.60 11.06 -15.87
CA GLN A 247 -12.03 10.82 -15.66
C GLN A 247 -12.22 9.32 -15.47
N GLU A 248 -11.79 8.84 -14.33
CA GLU A 248 -12.22 7.54 -13.86
C GLU A 248 -13.74 7.61 -13.74
N GLU A 249 -14.42 6.61 -14.21
CA GLU A 249 -15.85 6.51 -14.00
C GLU A 249 -16.12 6.50 -12.50
N ALA A 250 -16.58 7.62 -11.99
CA ALA A 250 -17.03 7.73 -10.62
C ALA A 250 -18.18 6.72 -10.43
N ILE A 251 -18.06 5.88 -9.42
CA ILE A 251 -19.07 4.87 -9.09
C ILE A 251 -19.94 5.34 -7.93
N ALA A 252 -21.18 4.88 -7.88
CA ALA A 252 -22.05 5.23 -6.76
C ALA A 252 -21.51 4.65 -5.45
N ALA A 253 -21.49 5.42 -4.39
CA ALA A 253 -20.97 5.02 -3.08
C ALA A 253 -21.59 3.70 -2.57
N LYS A 254 -22.90 3.50 -2.83
CA LYS A 254 -23.62 2.25 -2.52
C LYS A 254 -23.15 1.02 -3.29
N THR A 255 -22.21 1.14 -4.22
CA THR A 255 -21.64 0.01 -4.96
C THR A 255 -20.20 -0.31 -4.57
N VAL A 256 -19.63 0.45 -3.65
CA VAL A 256 -18.26 0.23 -3.16
C VAL A 256 -18.28 -0.79 -2.04
N ASP A 257 -17.51 -1.84 -2.20
CA ASP A 257 -17.35 -2.87 -1.18
C ASP A 257 -16.62 -2.31 0.05
N THR A 258 -17.19 -2.55 1.22
CA THR A 258 -16.57 -2.14 2.49
C THR A 258 -16.86 -3.21 3.55
N PRO A 259 -15.85 -3.76 4.22
CA PRO A 259 -16.05 -4.60 5.39
C PRO A 259 -16.67 -3.81 6.52
N VAL A 260 -17.75 -4.31 7.11
CA VAL A 260 -18.46 -3.61 8.18
C VAL A 260 -18.78 -4.56 9.33
N TRP A 261 -18.47 -4.14 10.54
CA TRP A 261 -18.82 -4.87 11.75
C TRP A 261 -19.82 -4.11 12.63
N PHE A 262 -21.02 -4.64 12.73
CA PHE A 262 -22.05 -4.20 13.66
C PHE A 262 -21.84 -4.94 14.98
N VAL A 263 -21.32 -4.27 15.99
CA VAL A 263 -21.17 -4.78 17.36
C VAL A 263 -22.35 -4.26 18.19
N ARG A 264 -23.23 -5.17 18.61
CA ARG A 264 -24.43 -4.87 19.38
C ARG A 264 -24.33 -5.55 20.74
N SER A 265 -24.15 -4.79 21.81
CA SER A 265 -24.23 -5.34 23.16
C SER A 265 -25.65 -5.32 23.71
N ASN A 266 -26.56 -4.59 23.04
CA ASN A 266 -27.94 -4.44 23.39
C ASN A 266 -28.84 -4.84 22.23
N ALA A 267 -29.78 -5.76 22.45
CA ALA A 267 -30.64 -6.35 21.40
C ALA A 267 -31.59 -5.34 20.73
N ASP A 268 -31.81 -4.17 21.37
CA ASP A 268 -32.70 -3.13 20.84
C ASP A 268 -32.08 -2.25 19.75
N SER A 269 -30.77 -2.31 19.55
CA SER A 269 -30.07 -1.54 18.52
C SER A 269 -30.03 -2.32 17.20
N THR A 270 -31.02 -2.16 16.35
CA THR A 270 -31.11 -2.95 15.10
C THR A 270 -30.29 -2.38 13.96
N ASN A 271 -30.19 -1.05 13.86
CA ASN A 271 -29.56 -0.37 12.70
C ASN A 271 -29.87 -1.03 11.36
N LYS A 272 -31.15 -1.36 11.18
CA LYS A 272 -31.59 -2.18 10.04
C LYS A 272 -31.29 -1.49 8.71
N ALA A 273 -31.55 -0.18 8.61
CA ALA A 273 -31.31 0.56 7.38
C ALA A 273 -29.84 0.54 6.98
N ALA A 274 -28.92 0.73 7.93
CA ALA A 274 -27.49 0.67 7.66
C ALA A 274 -27.03 -0.76 7.33
N LEU A 275 -27.55 -1.77 8.04
CA LEU A 275 -27.23 -3.16 7.73
C LEU A 275 -27.67 -3.53 6.31
N ASP A 276 -28.91 -3.22 5.94
CA ASP A 276 -29.45 -3.48 4.60
C ASP A 276 -28.64 -2.74 3.53
N PHE A 277 -28.23 -1.48 3.80
CA PHE A 277 -27.38 -0.71 2.90
C PHE A 277 -26.05 -1.44 2.62
N TYR A 278 -25.30 -1.85 3.66
CA TYR A 278 -24.01 -2.49 3.48
C TYR A 278 -24.09 -3.92 2.92
N LEU A 279 -25.16 -4.66 3.25
CA LEU A 279 -25.43 -5.95 2.61
C LEU A 279 -25.64 -5.80 1.10
N ASN A 280 -26.40 -4.78 0.69
CA ASN A 280 -26.65 -4.48 -0.71
C ASN A 280 -25.37 -3.95 -1.40
N ALA A 281 -24.66 -2.99 -0.78
CA ALA A 281 -23.43 -2.42 -1.31
C ALA A 281 -22.37 -3.51 -1.59
N ASN A 282 -22.21 -4.45 -0.67
CA ASN A 282 -21.27 -5.56 -0.80
C ASN A 282 -21.84 -6.75 -1.61
N GLN A 283 -23.12 -6.72 -2.03
CA GLN A 283 -23.82 -7.91 -2.55
C GLN A 283 -23.58 -9.14 -1.65
N ALA A 284 -23.71 -8.95 -0.34
CA ALA A 284 -23.30 -9.93 0.64
C ALA A 284 -24.39 -10.97 0.91
N ALA A 285 -24.01 -12.24 0.88
CA ALA A 285 -24.87 -13.37 1.19
C ALA A 285 -24.54 -13.95 2.57
N ALA A 286 -25.56 -14.42 3.29
CA ALA A 286 -25.40 -15.01 4.61
C ALA A 286 -24.56 -16.29 4.58
N LYS A 287 -23.53 -16.35 5.45
CA LYS A 287 -22.69 -17.53 5.68
C LYS A 287 -23.03 -18.23 7.00
N GLY A 288 -23.90 -17.63 7.82
CA GLY A 288 -24.26 -18.11 9.16
C GLY A 288 -23.55 -17.35 10.28
N ASN A 289 -24.04 -17.50 11.49
CA ASN A 289 -23.48 -16.91 12.71
C ASN A 289 -23.24 -15.38 12.63
N GLY A 290 -24.16 -14.65 11.96
CA GLY A 290 -24.04 -13.21 11.79
C GLY A 290 -22.95 -12.77 10.81
N VAL A 291 -22.43 -13.66 9.97
CA VAL A 291 -21.45 -13.37 8.93
C VAL A 291 -22.11 -13.39 7.56
N TYR A 292 -21.86 -12.35 6.78
CA TYR A 292 -22.26 -12.22 5.39
C TYR A 292 -21.02 -11.94 4.55
N VAL A 293 -20.89 -12.58 3.40
CA VAL A 293 -19.71 -12.50 2.54
C VAL A 293 -20.10 -11.96 1.18
N SER A 294 -19.31 -11.05 0.64
CA SER A 294 -19.51 -10.53 -0.71
C SER A 294 -19.53 -11.65 -1.74
N SER A 295 -20.49 -11.60 -2.63
CA SER A 295 -20.58 -12.50 -3.81
C SER A 295 -19.83 -11.94 -5.02
N ARG A 296 -19.27 -10.73 -4.93
CA ARG A 296 -18.56 -10.10 -6.04
C ARG A 296 -17.21 -10.77 -6.27
N THR A 297 -16.93 -11.07 -7.52
CA THR A 297 -15.63 -11.63 -7.91
C THR A 297 -14.47 -10.73 -7.44
N GLY A 298 -13.45 -11.33 -6.83
CA GLY A 298 -12.27 -10.62 -6.35
C GLY A 298 -12.45 -9.76 -5.10
N SER A 299 -13.66 -9.75 -4.50
CA SER A 299 -13.89 -9.06 -3.22
C SER A 299 -13.83 -10.05 -2.06
N ALA A 300 -13.14 -9.64 -0.98
CA ALA A 300 -13.14 -10.34 0.30
C ALA A 300 -13.91 -9.56 1.38
N ALA A 301 -14.80 -8.64 0.97
CA ALA A 301 -15.59 -7.87 1.93
C ALA A 301 -16.58 -8.76 2.68
N GLU A 302 -16.62 -8.56 3.99
CA GLU A 302 -17.56 -9.26 4.87
C GLU A 302 -18.34 -8.23 5.70
N VAL A 303 -19.60 -8.54 5.97
CA VAL A 303 -20.41 -7.82 6.96
C VAL A 303 -20.63 -8.76 8.15
N TRP A 304 -20.32 -8.27 9.35
CA TRP A 304 -20.48 -9.04 10.59
C TRP A 304 -21.51 -8.39 11.50
N VAL A 305 -22.34 -9.19 12.13
CA VAL A 305 -23.23 -8.78 13.20
C VAL A 305 -22.92 -9.63 14.43
N THR A 306 -22.59 -8.98 15.53
CA THR A 306 -22.23 -9.66 16.77
C THR A 306 -23.01 -9.03 17.94
N GLU A 307 -23.72 -9.85 18.71
CA GLU A 307 -24.54 -9.41 19.85
C GLU A 307 -23.77 -9.40 21.17
N LYS A 308 -22.46 -9.35 21.13
CA LYS A 308 -21.56 -9.29 22.29
C LYS A 308 -20.66 -8.08 22.20
N ALA A 309 -20.45 -7.42 23.31
CA ALA A 309 -19.46 -6.36 23.42
C ALA A 309 -18.07 -6.83 22.92
N GLN A 310 -17.42 -5.99 22.16
CA GLN A 310 -16.08 -6.24 21.61
C GLN A 310 -15.12 -5.18 22.13
N CYS A 311 -13.93 -5.61 22.51
CA CYS A 311 -12.87 -4.69 22.92
C CYS A 311 -12.07 -4.18 21.69
N PRO A 312 -11.36 -3.05 21.82
CA PRO A 312 -10.50 -2.53 20.75
C PRO A 312 -9.52 -3.54 20.16
N ALA A 313 -8.94 -4.41 20.96
CA ALA A 313 -8.03 -5.45 20.48
C ALA A 313 -8.72 -6.50 19.59
N ALA A 314 -9.97 -6.86 19.91
CA ALA A 314 -10.75 -7.76 19.06
C ALA A 314 -11.14 -7.10 17.73
N ILE A 315 -11.50 -5.81 17.78
CA ILE A 315 -11.84 -5.04 16.57
C ILE A 315 -10.61 -4.94 15.67
N TRP A 316 -9.46 -4.53 16.20
CA TRP A 316 -8.23 -4.46 15.42
C TRP A 316 -7.79 -5.83 14.90
N GLY A 317 -7.87 -6.86 15.74
CA GLY A 317 -7.53 -8.23 15.31
C GLY A 317 -8.35 -8.72 14.10
N LYS A 318 -9.58 -8.24 13.96
CA LYS A 318 -10.40 -8.51 12.75
C LYS A 318 -10.02 -7.60 11.57
N PHE A 319 -9.63 -6.35 11.82
CA PHE A 319 -9.39 -5.35 10.79
C PHE A 319 -7.94 -5.26 10.33
N SER A 320 -7.00 -5.76 11.12
CA SER A 320 -5.56 -5.75 10.78
C SER A 320 -5.23 -6.42 9.44
N GLY A 321 -6.12 -7.27 8.94
CA GLY A 321 -5.98 -7.92 7.64
C GLY A 321 -6.87 -7.32 6.53
N GLN A 322 -7.51 -6.18 6.73
CA GLN A 322 -8.41 -5.59 5.74
C GLN A 322 -7.74 -4.44 5.01
N PHE A 323 -7.55 -4.59 3.71
CA PHE A 323 -6.96 -3.57 2.84
C PHE A 323 -7.95 -3.15 1.76
N LYS A 324 -8.01 -1.85 1.42
CA LYS A 324 -8.63 -1.40 0.18
C LYS A 324 -7.69 -1.72 -0.97
N ARG A 325 -8.16 -2.48 -1.94
CA ARG A 325 -7.42 -2.65 -3.17
C ARG A 325 -7.34 -1.32 -3.91
N PHE A 326 -6.13 -0.88 -4.11
CA PHE A 326 -5.84 0.09 -5.12
C PHE A 326 -6.05 -0.59 -6.48
N MET A 327 -7.03 -0.12 -7.23
CA MET A 327 -7.05 -0.16 -8.68
C MET A 327 -6.79 -1.54 -9.34
N ALA A 328 -7.65 -2.51 -9.15
CA ALA A 328 -7.72 -3.59 -10.11
C ALA A 328 -8.56 -3.14 -11.33
N LEU A 329 -8.08 -3.34 -12.53
CA LEU A 329 -8.71 -2.91 -13.78
C LEU A 329 -10.19 -3.30 -13.88
N GLN A 330 -10.53 -4.51 -13.44
CA GLN A 330 -11.88 -5.05 -13.48
C GLN A 330 -12.60 -5.04 -12.11
N LEU A 331 -11.93 -4.58 -11.06
CA LEU A 331 -12.38 -4.72 -9.69
C LEU A 331 -12.08 -3.46 -8.86
N PRO A 332 -12.42 -2.26 -9.34
CA PRO A 332 -12.10 -1.02 -8.64
C PRO A 332 -12.77 -1.00 -7.25
N GLY A 333 -12.03 -0.56 -6.23
CA GLY A 333 -12.50 -0.43 -4.85
C GLY A 333 -12.82 -1.76 -4.15
N ARG A 334 -12.49 -2.92 -4.71
CA ARG A 334 -12.70 -4.21 -4.05
C ARG A 334 -11.75 -4.38 -2.87
N VAL A 335 -12.25 -5.00 -1.81
CA VAL A 335 -11.49 -5.25 -0.60
C VAL A 335 -10.62 -6.49 -0.77
N ALA A 336 -9.34 -6.35 -0.51
CA ALA A 336 -8.48 -7.49 -0.29
C ALA A 336 -8.52 -7.87 1.19
N LYS A 337 -8.62 -9.16 1.48
CA LYS A 337 -8.42 -9.69 2.82
C LYS A 337 -6.99 -10.18 2.89
N ALA A 338 -6.16 -9.45 3.61
CA ALA A 338 -4.86 -9.93 4.01
C ALA A 338 -4.98 -10.38 5.46
N GLU A 339 -4.87 -11.67 5.72
CA GLU A 339 -4.42 -12.08 7.06
C GLU A 339 -3.04 -11.45 7.26
N ASP A 340 -2.67 -11.15 8.51
CA ASP A 340 -1.33 -10.66 8.86
C ASP A 340 -0.28 -11.25 7.90
N PHE A 341 0.53 -10.42 7.26
CA PHE A 341 1.51 -10.85 6.25
C PHE A 341 2.36 -12.02 6.75
N THR A 342 2.71 -12.01 8.04
CA THR A 342 3.42 -13.12 8.69
C THR A 342 2.62 -14.43 8.66
N ARG A 343 1.31 -14.39 8.88
CA ARG A 343 0.44 -15.58 8.79
C ARG A 343 0.30 -16.09 7.37
N ARG A 344 0.40 -15.20 6.40
CA ARG A 344 0.39 -15.54 4.96
C ARG A 344 1.71 -16.14 4.49
N GLY A 345 2.71 -16.23 5.35
CA GLY A 345 4.00 -16.82 5.05
C GLY A 345 5.04 -15.84 4.55
N PHE A 346 4.84 -14.53 4.81
CA PHE A 346 5.88 -13.55 4.59
C PHE A 346 6.83 -13.49 5.78
N ASP A 347 8.12 -13.45 5.50
CA ASP A 347 9.17 -13.13 6.45
C ASP A 347 9.52 -11.64 6.31
N ILE A 348 9.38 -10.90 7.40
CA ILE A 348 9.68 -9.46 7.43
C ILE A 348 11.06 -9.26 8.03
N HIS A 349 11.91 -8.55 7.34
CA HIS A 349 13.31 -8.31 7.71
C HIS A 349 13.59 -6.84 7.88
N GLU A 350 14.48 -6.54 8.83
CA GLU A 350 15.07 -5.23 9.06
C GLU A 350 16.57 -5.40 9.30
N GLU A 351 17.39 -4.65 8.59
CA GLU A 351 18.85 -4.73 8.71
C GLU A 351 19.51 -3.38 8.43
N TRP A 352 20.65 -3.16 9.08
CA TRP A 352 21.51 -2.01 8.81
C TRP A 352 22.37 -2.27 7.58
N VAL A 353 22.15 -1.48 6.53
CA VAL A 353 22.93 -1.51 5.29
C VAL A 353 23.51 -0.12 5.07
N ASN A 354 24.84 -0.01 5.09
CA ASN A 354 25.58 1.25 4.87
C ASN A 354 25.11 2.40 5.78
N GLY A 355 24.78 2.07 7.04
CA GLY A 355 24.35 3.07 8.04
C GLY A 355 22.90 3.48 7.97
N GLU A 356 22.09 2.88 7.08
CA GLU A 356 20.65 3.09 6.97
C GLU A 356 19.87 1.84 7.37
N LEU A 357 18.79 2.00 8.12
CA LEU A 357 17.89 0.88 8.43
C LEU A 357 17.04 0.56 7.20
N ARG A 358 17.30 -0.61 6.65
CA ARG A 358 16.57 -1.11 5.48
C ARG A 358 15.57 -2.18 5.88
N ARG A 359 14.47 -2.23 5.14
CA ARG A 359 13.38 -3.18 5.34
C ARG A 359 13.05 -3.88 4.05
N TRP A 360 12.65 -5.13 4.17
CA TRP A 360 12.06 -5.90 3.08
C TRP A 360 11.19 -7.01 3.64
N MET A 361 10.31 -7.54 2.83
CA MET A 361 9.61 -8.77 3.16
C MET A 361 9.75 -9.79 2.05
N VAL A 362 9.85 -11.05 2.44
CA VAL A 362 10.05 -12.17 1.53
C VAL A 362 8.84 -13.08 1.59
N TYR A 363 8.30 -13.44 0.44
CA TYR A 363 7.33 -14.51 0.34
C TYR A 363 8.00 -15.77 -0.21
N VAL A 364 7.93 -16.83 0.57
CA VAL A 364 8.48 -18.13 0.23
C VAL A 364 7.31 -19.07 -0.09
N PRO A 365 7.19 -19.59 -1.32
CA PRO A 365 6.06 -20.45 -1.69
C PRO A 365 6.03 -21.74 -0.86
N SER A 366 4.84 -22.26 -0.63
CA SER A 366 4.64 -23.46 0.21
C SER A 366 5.37 -24.71 -0.33
N THR A 367 5.66 -24.74 -1.61
CA THR A 367 6.41 -25.81 -2.30
C THR A 367 7.93 -25.71 -2.12
N TYR A 368 8.44 -24.60 -1.61
CA TYR A 368 9.88 -24.43 -1.42
C TYR A 368 10.41 -25.26 -0.25
N THR A 369 11.42 -26.04 -0.51
CA THR A 369 12.05 -26.93 0.50
C THR A 369 13.54 -26.61 0.73
N GLY A 370 14.11 -25.70 -0.05
CA GLY A 370 15.56 -25.42 -0.06
C GLY A 370 16.41 -26.47 -0.81
N SER A 371 15.83 -27.59 -1.24
CA SER A 371 16.55 -28.67 -1.92
C SER A 371 16.83 -28.41 -3.40
N LYS A 372 16.09 -27.48 -3.99
CA LYS A 372 16.25 -27.06 -5.39
C LYS A 372 16.36 -25.55 -5.44
N LYS A 373 17.17 -25.08 -6.39
CA LYS A 373 17.25 -23.65 -6.70
C LYS A 373 15.98 -23.18 -7.37
N VAL A 374 15.47 -22.01 -6.95
CA VAL A 374 14.25 -21.40 -7.47
C VAL A 374 14.51 -19.99 -7.99
N PRO A 375 13.73 -19.47 -8.94
CA PRO A 375 13.84 -18.09 -9.38
C PRO A 375 13.58 -17.08 -8.26
N LEU A 376 14.05 -15.85 -8.44
CA LEU A 376 13.81 -14.72 -7.57
C LEU A 376 13.19 -13.56 -8.36
N VAL A 377 12.13 -12.96 -7.82
CA VAL A 377 11.55 -11.71 -8.33
C VAL A 377 11.70 -10.62 -7.28
N LEU A 378 12.38 -9.54 -7.61
CA LEU A 378 12.48 -8.33 -6.81
C LEU A 378 11.36 -7.35 -7.21
N VAL A 379 10.59 -6.86 -6.23
CA VAL A 379 9.47 -5.95 -6.43
C VAL A 379 9.68 -4.66 -5.65
N MET A 380 9.55 -3.51 -6.30
CA MET A 380 9.78 -2.19 -5.72
C MET A 380 8.53 -1.31 -5.82
N HIS A 381 8.14 -0.70 -4.69
CA HIS A 381 6.93 0.11 -4.58
C HIS A 381 7.07 1.49 -5.24
N GLY A 382 5.92 2.13 -5.53
CA GLY A 382 5.83 3.49 -6.04
C GLY A 382 6.14 4.56 -4.99
N TYR A 383 6.20 5.82 -5.43
CA TYR A 383 6.30 6.98 -4.57
C TYR A 383 5.11 7.03 -3.62
N THR A 384 5.36 7.33 -2.35
CA THR A 384 4.33 7.38 -1.28
C THR A 384 3.70 6.03 -0.92
N ALA A 385 4.20 4.92 -1.46
CA ALA A 385 3.71 3.58 -1.17
C ALA A 385 4.64 2.83 -0.21
N SER A 386 4.38 1.57 0.03
CA SER A 386 5.16 0.69 0.89
C SER A 386 5.32 -0.70 0.27
N MET A 387 6.23 -1.51 0.84
CA MET A 387 6.36 -2.92 0.48
C MET A 387 5.06 -3.70 0.69
N TYR A 388 4.24 -3.31 1.66
CA TYR A 388 2.93 -3.91 1.91
C TYR A 388 1.92 -3.55 0.82
N ALA A 389 1.86 -2.27 0.46
CA ALA A 389 0.95 -1.79 -0.58
C ALA A 389 1.24 -2.44 -1.93
N ILE A 390 2.51 -2.44 -2.37
CA ILE A 390 2.87 -3.04 -3.66
C ILE A 390 2.65 -4.57 -3.68
N ALA A 391 2.78 -5.25 -2.54
CA ALA A 391 2.47 -6.67 -2.46
C ALA A 391 0.98 -6.92 -2.73
N GLU A 392 0.10 -6.10 -2.16
CA GLU A 392 -1.35 -6.20 -2.38
C GLU A 392 -1.79 -5.73 -3.77
N GLU A 393 -1.16 -4.71 -4.32
CA GLU A 393 -1.45 -4.21 -5.67
C GLU A 393 -1.04 -5.25 -6.72
N SER A 394 0.22 -5.68 -6.66
CA SER A 394 0.81 -6.54 -7.68
C SER A 394 0.49 -8.02 -7.54
N ARG A 395 0.21 -8.49 -6.33
CA ARG A 395 -0.06 -9.90 -6.00
C ARG A 395 1.02 -10.88 -6.48
N TRP A 396 2.26 -10.43 -6.59
CA TRP A 396 3.38 -11.30 -6.96
C TRP A 396 3.52 -12.54 -6.08
N TYR A 397 3.12 -12.46 -4.83
CA TYR A 397 3.15 -13.60 -3.92
C TYR A 397 2.18 -14.73 -4.33
N GLU A 398 1.03 -14.41 -4.95
CA GLU A 398 0.13 -15.43 -5.50
C GLU A 398 0.74 -16.10 -6.75
N VAL A 399 1.38 -15.30 -7.60
CA VAL A 399 2.09 -15.82 -8.77
C VAL A 399 3.27 -16.70 -8.32
N ALA A 400 3.99 -16.28 -7.26
CA ALA A 400 5.07 -17.05 -6.67
C ALA A 400 4.59 -18.39 -6.09
N GLU A 401 3.47 -18.39 -5.35
CA GLU A 401 2.88 -19.62 -4.80
C GLU A 401 2.51 -20.61 -5.90
N GLN A 402 1.91 -20.13 -6.99
CA GLN A 402 1.48 -20.97 -8.10
C GLN A 402 2.65 -21.55 -8.92
N ASN A 403 3.77 -20.85 -8.98
CA ASN A 403 4.87 -21.14 -9.89
C ASN A 403 6.17 -21.58 -9.20
N GLY A 404 6.22 -21.58 -7.87
CA GLY A 404 7.33 -22.12 -7.08
C GLY A 404 8.60 -21.28 -7.10
N PHE A 405 8.49 -19.94 -7.08
CA PHE A 405 9.61 -19.01 -6.97
C PHE A 405 9.51 -18.14 -5.72
N ILE A 406 10.62 -17.52 -5.32
CA ILE A 406 10.65 -16.57 -4.20
C ILE A 406 10.44 -15.15 -4.72
N VAL A 407 9.67 -14.35 -3.98
CA VAL A 407 9.53 -12.92 -4.26
C VAL A 407 9.96 -12.11 -3.04
N VAL A 408 10.72 -11.03 -3.30
CA VAL A 408 11.16 -10.08 -2.29
C VAL A 408 10.60 -8.70 -2.60
N PHE A 409 9.93 -8.09 -1.61
CA PHE A 409 9.39 -6.75 -1.68
C PHE A 409 10.28 -5.81 -0.86
N ALA A 410 11.01 -4.95 -1.54
CA ALA A 410 11.91 -4.01 -0.90
C ALA A 410 11.19 -2.73 -0.47
N GLN A 411 11.64 -2.12 0.64
CA GLN A 411 11.13 -0.85 1.16
C GLN A 411 12.12 0.28 0.90
N GLY A 412 11.68 1.30 0.17
CA GLY A 412 12.40 2.56 0.01
C GLY A 412 12.40 3.37 1.31
N LEU A 413 13.43 4.15 1.55
CA LEU A 413 13.52 4.98 2.75
C LEU A 413 12.51 6.14 2.72
N VAL A 414 12.09 6.53 3.92
CA VAL A 414 11.30 7.76 4.11
C VAL A 414 12.24 8.94 4.05
N ARG A 415 12.00 9.83 3.11
CA ARG A 415 12.84 11.00 2.85
C ARG A 415 11.98 12.26 2.69
N PRO A 416 12.55 13.46 2.91
CA PRO A 416 11.87 14.70 2.54
C PRO A 416 11.66 14.74 1.03
N ALA A 417 10.52 15.24 0.61
CA ALA A 417 10.21 15.39 -0.80
C ALA A 417 9.60 16.77 -1.08
N ASP A 418 10.31 17.59 -1.83
CA ASP A 418 9.88 18.95 -2.20
C ASP A 418 8.54 18.98 -2.94
N LEU A 419 8.25 17.97 -3.76
CA LEU A 419 6.99 17.84 -4.49
C LEU A 419 5.74 17.83 -3.58
N MET A 420 5.90 17.44 -2.33
CA MET A 420 4.82 17.34 -1.36
C MET A 420 4.94 18.39 -0.25
N GLY A 421 5.74 19.43 -0.46
CA GLY A 421 5.97 20.48 0.54
C GLY A 421 6.79 19.97 1.73
N ASN A 422 7.84 19.20 1.48
CA ASN A 422 8.72 18.58 2.48
C ASN A 422 8.01 17.58 3.40
N ILE A 423 6.97 16.91 2.92
CA ILE A 423 6.34 15.82 3.65
C ILE A 423 7.24 14.58 3.57
N PRO A 424 7.54 13.92 4.70
CA PRO A 424 8.28 12.66 4.71
C PRO A 424 7.56 11.61 3.87
N THR A 425 8.28 11.04 2.94
CA THR A 425 7.69 10.18 1.91
C THR A 425 8.60 8.99 1.64
N ALA A 426 8.03 7.79 1.63
CA ALA A 426 8.76 6.61 1.18
C ALA A 426 9.02 6.70 -0.32
N MET A 427 10.29 6.59 -0.72
CA MET A 427 10.72 6.78 -2.09
C MET A 427 12.04 6.07 -2.40
N TRP A 428 12.30 5.90 -3.68
CA TRP A 428 13.57 5.45 -4.23
C TRP A 428 14.30 6.62 -4.89
N LEU A 429 15.60 6.68 -4.68
CA LEU A 429 16.47 7.69 -5.28
C LEU A 429 16.81 7.33 -6.73
N ALA A 430 15.84 7.40 -7.61
CA ALA A 430 16.00 7.08 -9.01
C ALA A 430 15.39 8.17 -9.90
N GLY A 431 16.05 8.49 -11.00
CA GLY A 431 15.61 9.50 -11.96
C GLY A 431 15.34 10.87 -11.32
N PRO A 432 14.22 11.52 -11.66
CA PRO A 432 13.90 12.83 -11.13
C PRO A 432 13.73 12.85 -9.60
N PHE A 433 13.43 11.72 -8.97
CA PHE A 433 13.27 11.62 -7.52
C PHE A 433 14.59 11.75 -6.76
N ALA A 434 15.72 11.42 -7.38
CA ALA A 434 17.03 11.66 -6.77
C ALA A 434 17.27 13.16 -6.49
N ALA A 435 16.80 14.04 -7.37
CA ALA A 435 16.89 15.50 -7.19
C ALA A 435 15.95 16.05 -6.11
N LEU A 436 14.86 15.31 -5.80
CA LEU A 436 13.85 15.74 -4.82
C LEU A 436 14.29 15.47 -3.37
N ALA A 437 15.22 14.57 -3.16
CA ALA A 437 15.68 14.18 -1.83
C ALA A 437 16.74 15.12 -1.22
N GLY A 438 17.02 16.23 -1.87
CA GLY A 438 18.00 17.21 -1.42
C GLY A 438 19.39 17.03 -2.08
N LYS A 439 20.17 18.11 -2.08
CA LYS A 439 21.45 18.17 -2.81
C LYS A 439 22.56 17.27 -2.23
N ASP A 440 22.41 16.90 -0.96
CA ASP A 440 23.41 16.14 -0.22
C ASP A 440 23.08 14.64 -0.14
N THR A 441 22.05 14.19 -0.84
CA THR A 441 21.67 12.78 -0.83
C THR A 441 22.34 12.04 -1.98
N ASP A 442 23.15 11.04 -1.65
CA ASP A 442 23.78 10.17 -2.63
C ASP A 442 22.75 9.20 -3.22
N PRO A 443 22.44 9.27 -4.52
CA PRO A 443 21.48 8.35 -5.13
C PRO A 443 21.95 6.89 -5.19
N SER A 444 23.24 6.63 -4.99
CA SER A 444 23.80 5.27 -5.01
C SER A 444 23.35 4.42 -3.81
N VAL A 445 22.97 5.02 -2.70
CA VAL A 445 22.62 4.29 -1.46
C VAL A 445 21.46 3.31 -1.63
N ASP A 446 20.50 3.62 -2.49
CA ASP A 446 19.39 2.70 -2.78
C ASP A 446 19.82 1.60 -3.75
N LEU A 447 20.68 1.91 -4.73
CA LEU A 447 21.25 0.92 -5.64
C LEU A 447 22.12 -0.10 -4.89
N GLU A 448 22.96 0.37 -3.96
CA GLU A 448 23.79 -0.47 -3.09
C GLU A 448 22.94 -1.34 -2.16
N PHE A 449 21.85 -0.77 -1.61
CA PHE A 449 20.90 -1.55 -0.83
C PHE A 449 20.30 -2.70 -1.65
N ILE A 450 19.82 -2.42 -2.84
CA ILE A 450 19.22 -3.47 -3.71
C ILE A 450 20.26 -4.54 -4.05
N ASN A 451 21.49 -4.16 -4.36
CA ASN A 451 22.54 -5.13 -4.63
C ASN A 451 22.82 -6.01 -3.41
N SER A 452 22.95 -5.39 -2.23
CA SER A 452 23.15 -6.12 -0.96
C SER A 452 21.96 -7.03 -0.62
N LEU A 453 20.73 -6.58 -0.93
CA LEU A 453 19.53 -7.38 -0.75
C LEU A 453 19.54 -8.63 -1.63
N LEU A 454 19.96 -8.50 -2.89
CA LEU A 454 20.09 -9.66 -3.78
C LEU A 454 21.13 -10.66 -3.24
N ASP A 455 22.30 -10.15 -2.75
CA ASP A 455 23.32 -11.00 -2.13
C ASP A 455 22.77 -11.73 -0.90
N ARG A 456 21.95 -11.05 -0.10
CA ARG A 456 21.31 -11.60 1.08
C ARG A 456 20.31 -12.69 0.70
N MET A 457 19.50 -12.48 -0.35
CA MET A 457 18.57 -13.49 -0.84
C MET A 457 19.27 -14.75 -1.33
N GLU A 458 20.42 -14.59 -2.00
CA GLU A 458 21.24 -15.71 -2.46
C GLU A 458 21.93 -16.47 -1.31
N GLN A 459 22.20 -15.79 -0.18
CA GLN A 459 22.77 -16.42 1.02
C GLN A 459 21.73 -17.19 1.83
N ASP A 460 20.53 -16.61 1.99
CA ASP A 460 19.50 -17.16 2.87
C ASP A 460 18.64 -18.23 2.20
N TYR A 461 18.54 -18.19 0.87
CA TYR A 461 17.69 -19.09 0.10
C TYR A 461 18.44 -19.75 -1.06
N SER A 462 17.95 -20.91 -1.47
CA SER A 462 18.48 -21.62 -2.63
C SER A 462 17.97 -20.97 -3.93
N ILE A 463 18.56 -19.82 -4.28
CA ILE A 463 18.19 -19.03 -5.46
C ILE A 463 18.89 -19.56 -6.72
N ASP A 464 18.15 -19.66 -7.80
CA ASP A 464 18.70 -19.84 -9.14
C ASP A 464 19.16 -18.50 -9.69
N THR A 465 20.43 -18.19 -9.53
CA THR A 465 21.05 -16.93 -9.96
C THR A 465 20.99 -16.70 -11.46
N THR A 466 20.62 -17.73 -12.25
CA THR A 466 20.35 -17.58 -13.69
C THR A 466 18.97 -17.02 -13.99
N ARG A 467 18.07 -16.98 -12.98
CA ARG A 467 16.67 -16.55 -13.11
C ARG A 467 16.30 -15.55 -12.02
N VAL A 468 16.96 -14.41 -12.03
CA VAL A 468 16.68 -13.25 -11.18
C VAL A 468 16.04 -12.15 -12.03
N TYR A 469 14.94 -11.61 -11.52
CA TYR A 469 14.14 -10.63 -12.23
C TYR A 469 13.80 -9.45 -11.32
N ALA A 470 13.53 -8.29 -11.92
CA ALA A 470 13.10 -7.10 -11.18
C ALA A 470 11.88 -6.44 -11.83
N THR A 471 10.99 -5.95 -10.99
CA THR A 471 9.81 -5.16 -11.36
C THR A 471 9.54 -4.09 -10.30
N GLY A 472 8.72 -3.12 -10.63
CA GLY A 472 8.29 -2.09 -9.70
C GLY A 472 7.35 -1.10 -10.36
N HIS A 473 6.61 -0.36 -9.55
CA HIS A 473 5.62 0.59 -9.99
C HIS A 473 6.12 2.04 -9.86
N SER A 474 5.86 2.89 -10.84
CA SER A 474 6.09 4.34 -10.76
C SER A 474 7.54 4.67 -10.37
N ASN A 475 7.78 5.24 -9.20
CA ASN A 475 9.13 5.45 -8.65
C ASN A 475 9.89 4.12 -8.49
N GLY A 476 9.22 3.01 -8.16
CA GLY A 476 9.81 1.67 -8.17
C GLY A 476 10.14 1.18 -9.61
N SER A 477 9.38 1.61 -10.62
CA SER A 477 9.74 1.38 -12.03
C SER A 477 11.06 2.09 -12.38
N LEU A 478 11.19 3.36 -11.98
CA LEU A 478 12.44 4.11 -12.15
C LEU A 478 13.62 3.42 -11.46
N MET A 479 13.37 2.91 -10.23
CA MET A 479 14.39 2.16 -9.50
C MET A 479 14.72 0.82 -10.16
N THR A 480 13.72 0.16 -10.78
CA THR A 480 13.94 -1.05 -11.59
C THR A 480 14.89 -0.76 -12.75
N TRP A 481 14.64 0.31 -13.50
CA TRP A 481 15.51 0.75 -14.60
C TRP A 481 16.92 1.08 -14.12
N ALA A 482 17.05 1.89 -13.06
CA ALA A 482 18.33 2.31 -12.52
C ALA A 482 19.18 1.12 -12.01
N THR A 483 18.55 0.22 -11.24
CA THR A 483 19.18 -1.00 -10.73
C THR A 483 19.63 -1.91 -11.87
N ALA A 484 18.76 -2.08 -12.86
CA ALA A 484 19.06 -2.94 -14.00
C ALA A 484 20.18 -2.36 -14.88
N CYS A 485 20.22 -1.05 -15.07
CA CYS A 485 21.35 -0.43 -15.79
C CYS A 485 22.66 -0.59 -15.03
N ARG A 486 22.66 -0.44 -13.71
CA ARG A 486 23.85 -0.53 -12.86
C ARG A 486 24.38 -1.96 -12.68
N TYR A 487 23.47 -2.94 -12.61
CA TYR A 487 23.75 -4.34 -12.28
C TYR A 487 23.16 -5.30 -13.31
N ALA A 488 23.22 -4.94 -14.60
CA ALA A 488 22.54 -5.64 -15.70
C ALA A 488 22.80 -7.16 -15.72
N SER A 489 24.04 -7.58 -15.44
CA SER A 489 24.43 -8.99 -15.45
C SER A 489 23.74 -9.84 -14.38
N ARG A 490 23.15 -9.23 -13.34
CA ARG A 490 22.40 -9.96 -12.31
C ARG A 490 20.99 -10.34 -12.74
N PHE A 491 20.43 -9.68 -13.75
CA PHE A 491 19.04 -9.87 -14.16
C PHE A 491 18.92 -10.62 -15.48
N ALA A 492 18.02 -11.60 -15.53
CA ALA A 492 17.66 -12.27 -16.78
C ALA A 492 16.66 -11.43 -17.60
N ALA A 493 15.77 -10.70 -16.95
CA ALA A 493 14.83 -9.75 -17.54
C ALA A 493 14.26 -8.79 -16.49
N ILE A 494 13.68 -7.67 -16.93
CA ILE A 494 13.01 -6.68 -16.08
C ILE A 494 11.62 -6.32 -16.61
N ALA A 495 10.71 -5.96 -15.70
CA ALA A 495 9.37 -5.50 -16.06
C ALA A 495 8.98 -4.24 -15.26
N PRO A 496 9.47 -3.08 -15.62
CA PRO A 496 9.11 -1.81 -14.98
C PRO A 496 7.70 -1.35 -15.40
N ILE A 497 6.88 -0.91 -14.44
CA ILE A 497 5.48 -0.58 -14.63
C ILE A 497 5.24 0.91 -14.34
N GLY A 498 4.54 1.61 -15.22
CA GLY A 498 4.07 2.99 -15.01
C GLY A 498 5.12 4.07 -15.26
N TYR A 499 6.33 3.73 -15.68
CA TYR A 499 7.33 4.72 -16.12
C TYR A 499 8.41 4.10 -16.99
N MET A 500 9.05 4.92 -17.84
CA MET A 500 10.11 4.47 -18.71
C MET A 500 11.26 5.48 -18.80
N PHE A 501 12.50 4.97 -18.77
CA PHE A 501 13.71 5.72 -19.02
C PHE A 501 14.40 5.32 -20.32
N THR A 502 15.16 6.21 -20.88
CA THR A 502 16.25 5.85 -21.79
C THR A 502 17.31 5.03 -21.05
N PRO A 503 18.03 4.11 -21.70
CA PRO A 503 19.16 3.42 -21.09
C PRO A 503 20.12 4.43 -20.44
N LEU A 504 20.48 4.16 -19.18
CA LEU A 504 21.45 4.99 -18.45
C LEU A 504 22.87 4.68 -18.90
N PRO A 505 23.82 5.64 -18.77
CA PRO A 505 25.20 5.45 -19.21
C PRO A 505 25.94 4.29 -18.53
N GLU A 506 25.49 3.87 -17.33
CA GLU A 506 26.05 2.77 -16.56
C GLU A 506 25.73 1.40 -17.13
N LEU A 507 24.77 1.30 -18.07
CA LEU A 507 24.41 0.04 -18.69
C LEU A 507 25.52 -0.44 -19.61
N ASP A 508 26.08 -1.62 -19.30
CA ASP A 508 27.10 -2.25 -20.14
C ASP A 508 26.53 -2.59 -21.52
N PRO A 509 27.05 -1.99 -22.59
CA PRO A 509 26.53 -2.22 -23.93
C PRO A 509 26.67 -3.69 -24.41
N ALA A 510 27.49 -4.50 -23.77
CA ALA A 510 27.63 -5.92 -24.07
C ALA A 510 26.57 -6.81 -23.45
N VAL A 511 25.81 -6.30 -22.48
CA VAL A 511 24.79 -7.07 -21.74
C VAL A 511 23.41 -6.82 -22.31
N LEU A 512 22.88 -7.76 -23.10
CA LEU A 512 21.48 -7.72 -23.52
C LEU A 512 20.56 -7.78 -22.28
N LEU A 513 19.59 -6.87 -22.19
CA LEU A 513 18.67 -6.81 -21.05
C LEU A 513 17.20 -6.75 -21.55
N PRO A 514 16.50 -7.90 -21.57
CA PRO A 514 15.09 -7.92 -21.93
C PRO A 514 14.25 -7.06 -20.99
N ALA A 515 13.38 -6.22 -21.55
CA ALA A 515 12.52 -5.32 -20.79
C ALA A 515 11.08 -5.32 -21.32
N TRP A 516 10.10 -5.45 -20.43
CA TRP A 516 8.69 -5.31 -20.74
C TRP A 516 8.06 -4.23 -19.87
N THR A 517 7.65 -3.12 -20.48
CA THR A 517 7.07 -1.97 -19.78
C THR A 517 5.56 -1.88 -20.03
N PHE A 518 4.81 -1.53 -18.98
CA PHE A 518 3.38 -1.28 -19.05
C PHE A 518 3.10 0.16 -18.67
N LEU A 519 2.20 0.80 -19.40
CA LEU A 519 1.64 2.11 -19.08
C LEU A 519 0.12 2.06 -19.26
N GLY A 520 -0.61 2.66 -18.31
CA GLY A 520 -2.03 2.88 -18.47
C GLY A 520 -2.31 3.87 -19.61
N GLU A 521 -3.42 3.69 -20.33
CA GLU A 521 -3.81 4.59 -21.42
C GLU A 521 -3.95 6.04 -20.97
N TYR A 522 -4.36 6.24 -19.69
CA TYR A 522 -4.49 7.54 -19.05
C TYR A 522 -3.42 7.78 -17.99
N ASP A 523 -2.27 7.14 -18.14
CA ASP A 523 -1.18 7.30 -17.19
C ASP A 523 -0.65 8.74 -17.20
N SER A 524 -0.67 9.37 -16.03
CA SER A 524 -0.24 10.77 -15.87
C SER A 524 1.24 10.93 -15.55
N ALA A 525 1.92 9.86 -15.14
CA ALA A 525 3.34 9.86 -14.83
C ALA A 525 4.19 9.39 -16.01
N GLY A 526 3.63 8.50 -16.84
CA GLY A 526 4.18 8.06 -18.12
C GLY A 526 3.25 8.46 -19.26
N VAL A 527 3.78 8.61 -20.46
CA VAL A 527 2.99 8.92 -21.64
C VAL A 527 2.77 7.65 -22.44
N ALA A 528 1.54 7.12 -22.40
CA ALA A 528 1.17 5.90 -23.13
C ALA A 528 1.10 6.10 -24.65
N GLU A 529 0.76 7.32 -25.08
CA GLU A 529 0.68 7.67 -26.49
C GLU A 529 2.07 7.62 -27.14
N LEU A 530 2.16 6.96 -28.28
CA LEU A 530 3.38 6.84 -29.06
C LEU A 530 3.38 7.86 -30.19
N VAL A 531 3.93 9.04 -29.94
CA VAL A 531 4.10 10.11 -30.92
C VAL A 531 5.58 10.46 -31.08
N GLU A 532 5.91 10.94 -32.27
CA GLU A 532 7.28 11.36 -32.58
C GLU A 532 7.81 12.35 -31.53
N ASP A 533 9.05 12.19 -31.17
CA ASP A 533 9.78 13.04 -30.21
C ASP A 533 9.33 13.01 -28.74
N ASN A 534 8.31 12.24 -28.37
CA ASN A 534 7.99 12.12 -26.95
C ASN A 534 9.01 11.27 -26.17
N GLY A 535 9.01 11.40 -24.82
CA GLY A 535 9.97 10.72 -23.95
C GLY A 535 9.85 9.19 -24.02
N THR A 536 8.63 8.66 -24.17
CA THR A 536 8.39 7.21 -24.25
C THR A 536 8.95 6.62 -25.55
N VAL A 537 8.72 7.28 -26.69
CA VAL A 537 9.30 6.83 -27.98
C VAL A 537 10.83 6.87 -27.91
N LYS A 538 11.43 7.95 -27.40
CA LYS A 538 12.89 8.05 -27.25
C LYS A 538 13.47 6.98 -26.34
N ALA A 539 12.76 6.66 -25.25
CA ALA A 539 13.18 5.59 -24.35
C ALA A 539 13.10 4.22 -25.02
N LEU A 540 12.01 3.93 -25.72
CA LEU A 540 11.86 2.68 -26.48
C LEU A 540 12.93 2.54 -27.56
N GLN A 541 13.21 3.59 -28.33
CA GLN A 541 14.29 3.61 -29.34
C GLN A 541 15.66 3.34 -28.70
N GLY A 542 15.93 3.95 -27.54
CA GLY A 542 17.17 3.70 -26.80
C GLY A 542 17.32 2.24 -26.37
N TRP A 543 16.25 1.63 -25.84
CA TRP A 543 16.26 0.22 -25.44
C TRP A 543 16.30 -0.72 -26.63
N ASN A 544 15.63 -0.38 -27.74
CA ASN A 544 15.71 -1.10 -28.99
C ASN A 544 17.14 -1.09 -29.56
N ALA A 545 17.79 0.06 -29.53
CA ALA A 545 19.17 0.19 -29.97
C ALA A 545 20.13 -0.62 -29.08
N HIS A 546 19.97 -0.54 -27.74
CA HIS A 546 20.77 -1.31 -26.79
C HIS A 546 20.62 -2.83 -27.00
N ASN A 547 19.41 -3.32 -27.17
CA ASN A 547 19.13 -4.74 -27.36
C ASN A 547 19.22 -5.21 -28.82
N ALA A 548 19.68 -4.36 -29.71
CA ALA A 548 19.83 -4.65 -31.14
C ALA A 548 18.57 -5.25 -31.79
N THR A 549 17.40 -4.68 -31.48
CA THR A 549 16.12 -5.16 -32.03
C THR A 549 15.87 -4.64 -33.44
N ASN A 550 14.88 -5.24 -34.12
CA ASN A 550 14.38 -4.80 -35.41
C ASN A 550 13.04 -4.09 -35.26
N GLU A 551 13.03 -2.76 -35.31
CA GLU A 551 11.81 -1.96 -35.16
C GLU A 551 10.86 -2.08 -36.34
N ALA A 552 11.39 -2.36 -37.56
CA ALA A 552 10.57 -2.56 -38.73
C ALA A 552 9.75 -3.87 -38.68
N ALA A 553 10.16 -4.81 -37.83
CA ALA A 553 9.48 -6.09 -37.64
C ALA A 553 8.73 -6.14 -36.30
N VAL A 554 8.25 -5.00 -35.78
CA VAL A 554 7.44 -4.96 -34.57
C VAL A 554 6.18 -5.81 -34.70
N VAL A 555 5.89 -6.61 -33.66
CA VAL A 555 4.68 -7.43 -33.59
C VAL A 555 3.73 -6.79 -32.59
N GLN A 556 2.50 -6.53 -33.00
CA GLN A 556 1.45 -6.09 -32.11
C GLN A 556 0.50 -7.24 -31.77
N SER A 557 0.16 -7.38 -30.51
CA SER A 557 -0.79 -8.37 -30.00
C SER A 557 -1.74 -7.74 -28.99
N THR A 558 -2.84 -8.42 -28.72
CA THR A 558 -3.80 -8.05 -27.67
C THR A 558 -4.07 -9.25 -26.78
N SER A 559 -4.24 -9.00 -25.47
CA SER A 559 -4.62 -10.00 -24.49
C SER A 559 -5.57 -9.40 -23.45
N TYR A 560 -6.07 -10.24 -22.52
CA TYR A 560 -7.02 -9.81 -21.49
C TYR A 560 -8.26 -9.10 -22.08
N ASP A 561 -8.93 -9.77 -23.03
CA ASP A 561 -10.11 -9.25 -23.74
C ASP A 561 -9.89 -7.88 -24.42
N GLY A 562 -8.67 -7.65 -24.91
CA GLY A 562 -8.28 -6.41 -25.57
C GLY A 562 -7.79 -5.29 -24.64
N ALA A 563 -7.78 -5.53 -23.33
CA ALA A 563 -7.30 -4.55 -22.37
C ALA A 563 -5.79 -4.28 -22.50
N PHE A 564 -5.00 -5.30 -22.81
CA PHE A 564 -3.55 -5.16 -23.02
C PHE A 564 -3.25 -5.10 -24.53
N VAL A 565 -2.67 -4.00 -24.97
CA VAL A 565 -2.19 -3.80 -26.35
C VAL A 565 -0.67 -3.74 -26.32
N THR A 566 -0.02 -4.81 -26.74
CA THR A 566 1.43 -5.01 -26.62
C THR A 566 2.13 -4.87 -27.95
N LYS A 567 3.18 -4.08 -28.00
CA LYS A 567 4.18 -4.05 -29.08
C LYS A 567 5.43 -4.79 -28.63
N SER A 568 5.86 -5.78 -29.41
CA SER A 568 7.05 -6.59 -29.15
C SER A 568 8.10 -6.36 -30.24
N PHE A 569 9.29 -5.94 -29.81
CA PHE A 569 10.44 -5.70 -30.69
C PHE A 569 11.40 -6.88 -30.59
N MET A 570 11.59 -7.56 -31.69
CA MET A 570 12.37 -8.78 -31.71
C MET A 570 13.86 -8.49 -31.88
N GLY A 571 14.68 -9.11 -31.01
CA GLY A 571 16.12 -9.19 -31.18
C GLY A 571 16.51 -10.66 -31.47
N GLY A 572 16.73 -10.98 -32.75
CA GLY A 572 16.98 -12.35 -33.15
C GLY A 572 15.76 -13.25 -32.89
N ASN A 573 15.94 -14.24 -32.00
CA ASN A 573 14.90 -15.23 -31.67
C ASN A 573 14.03 -14.87 -30.45
N ALA A 574 14.21 -13.68 -29.85
CA ALA A 574 13.54 -13.30 -28.62
C ALA A 574 12.91 -11.89 -28.67
N PRO A 575 11.76 -11.64 -28.03
CA PRO A 575 11.20 -10.30 -27.84
C PRO A 575 11.98 -9.59 -26.73
N LEU A 576 13.00 -8.80 -27.10
CA LEU A 576 13.91 -8.17 -26.12
C LEU A 576 13.39 -6.85 -25.56
N VAL A 577 12.50 -6.16 -26.27
CA VAL A 577 11.80 -4.97 -25.77
C VAL A 577 10.32 -5.15 -26.02
N GLN A 578 9.52 -5.00 -24.97
CA GLN A 578 8.07 -5.04 -25.06
C GLN A 578 7.47 -3.81 -24.39
N TYR A 579 6.40 -3.32 -24.96
CA TYR A 579 5.66 -2.17 -24.48
C TYR A 579 4.16 -2.43 -24.57
N THR A 580 3.48 -2.32 -23.44
CA THR A 580 2.03 -2.54 -23.35
C THR A 580 1.33 -1.26 -22.91
N VAL A 581 0.30 -0.88 -23.66
CA VAL A 581 -0.71 0.07 -23.22
C VAL A 581 -1.86 -0.72 -22.61
N VAL A 582 -2.20 -0.39 -21.35
CA VAL A 582 -3.35 -0.98 -20.67
C VAL A 582 -4.54 -0.04 -20.87
N LYS A 583 -5.56 -0.50 -21.57
CA LYS A 583 -6.74 0.29 -21.93
C LYS A 583 -7.53 0.73 -20.69
N ASP A 584 -8.15 1.91 -20.76
CA ASP A 584 -9.00 2.48 -19.73
C ASP A 584 -8.36 2.48 -18.32
N THR A 585 -7.04 2.62 -18.26
CA THR A 585 -6.27 2.45 -17.03
C THR A 585 -5.45 3.70 -16.72
N PRO A 586 -5.50 4.20 -15.48
CA PRO A 586 -4.65 5.29 -15.00
C PRO A 586 -3.25 4.78 -14.58
N HIS A 587 -2.52 5.60 -13.80
CA HIS A 587 -1.20 5.27 -13.26
C HIS A 587 -1.28 4.28 -12.11
N VAL A 588 -1.28 2.98 -12.42
CA VAL A 588 -1.49 1.88 -11.45
C VAL A 588 -0.65 0.66 -11.76
N TYR A 589 -0.54 -0.25 -10.79
CA TYR A 589 -0.05 -1.61 -10.99
C TYR A 589 -1.21 -2.60 -10.86
N LEU A 590 -1.40 -3.45 -11.85
CA LEU A 590 -2.46 -4.45 -11.85
C LEU A 590 -1.90 -5.84 -11.56
N GLN A 591 -2.66 -6.67 -10.85
CA GLN A 591 -2.28 -8.07 -10.62
C GLN A 591 -2.15 -8.87 -11.93
N GLU A 592 -2.96 -8.50 -12.93
CA GLU A 592 -2.95 -9.10 -14.27
C GLU A 592 -1.61 -8.88 -14.99
N GLU A 593 -0.95 -7.76 -14.72
CA GLU A 593 0.40 -7.48 -15.23
C GLU A 593 1.42 -8.46 -14.64
N SER A 594 1.36 -8.75 -13.33
CA SER A 594 2.24 -9.73 -12.70
C SER A 594 2.06 -11.12 -13.30
N VAL A 595 0.82 -11.53 -13.56
CA VAL A 595 0.49 -12.80 -14.17
C VAL A 595 1.02 -12.87 -15.61
N ALA A 596 0.80 -11.82 -16.42
CA ALA A 596 1.30 -11.72 -17.79
C ALA A 596 2.83 -11.73 -17.82
N VAL A 597 3.47 -10.89 -17.00
CA VAL A 597 4.93 -10.77 -16.92
C VAL A 597 5.57 -12.12 -16.55
N TRP A 598 5.03 -12.86 -15.61
CA TRP A 598 5.57 -14.17 -15.29
C TRP A 598 5.37 -15.17 -16.44
N ASN A 599 4.13 -15.35 -16.88
CA ASN A 599 3.77 -16.42 -17.81
C ASN A 599 4.34 -16.22 -19.22
N GLU A 600 4.41 -14.96 -19.67
CA GLU A 600 4.76 -14.63 -21.06
C GLU A 600 6.17 -14.07 -21.21
N PHE A 601 6.82 -13.69 -20.11
CA PHE A 601 8.10 -13.02 -20.16
C PHE A 601 9.13 -13.59 -19.18
N PHE A 602 9.05 -13.36 -17.88
CA PHE A 602 10.09 -13.76 -16.93
C PHE A 602 10.42 -15.24 -16.98
N SER A 603 9.41 -16.11 -16.95
CA SER A 603 9.63 -17.57 -16.97
C SER A 603 10.37 -18.07 -18.24
N ARG A 604 10.45 -17.25 -19.26
CA ARG A 604 11.07 -17.61 -20.57
C ARG A 604 12.53 -17.21 -20.67
N TYR A 605 13.03 -16.34 -19.77
CA TYR A 605 14.41 -15.86 -19.81
C TYR A 605 15.26 -16.48 -18.71
N SER A 606 16.52 -16.74 -19.03
CA SER A 606 17.57 -17.02 -18.05
C SER A 606 18.90 -16.47 -18.56
N ARG A 607 19.82 -16.20 -17.64
CA ARG A 607 21.16 -15.70 -17.92
C ARG A 607 22.20 -16.65 -17.37
N GLY A 608 23.03 -17.24 -18.25
CA GLY A 608 24.14 -18.10 -17.85
C GLY A 608 25.21 -17.34 -17.04
N ALA A 609 26.01 -18.07 -16.28
CA ALA A 609 27.12 -17.52 -15.51
C ALA A 609 28.20 -16.84 -16.40
N ASP A 610 28.23 -17.19 -17.68
CA ASP A 610 29.08 -16.57 -18.68
C ASP A 610 28.48 -15.27 -19.30
N GLY A 611 27.31 -14.85 -18.81
CA GLY A 611 26.56 -13.69 -19.30
C GLY A 611 25.64 -13.99 -20.49
N THR A 612 25.68 -15.19 -21.05
CA THR A 612 24.80 -15.57 -22.17
C THR A 612 23.34 -15.50 -21.77
N LEU A 613 22.54 -14.75 -22.53
CA LEU A 613 21.10 -14.69 -22.38
C LEU A 613 20.42 -15.84 -23.11
N TYR A 614 19.47 -16.48 -22.46
CA TYR A 614 18.67 -17.56 -23.04
C TYR A 614 17.19 -17.18 -23.06
N TYR A 615 16.52 -17.52 -24.14
CA TYR A 615 15.06 -17.43 -24.29
C TYR A 615 14.49 -18.81 -24.57
N GLN A 616 13.61 -19.29 -23.71
CA GLN A 616 13.04 -20.66 -23.79
C GLN A 616 14.13 -21.76 -23.94
N GLY A 617 15.24 -21.58 -23.21
CA GLY A 617 16.37 -22.51 -23.22
C GLY A 617 17.33 -22.39 -24.41
N ASN A 618 17.05 -21.52 -25.37
CA ASN A 618 17.93 -21.28 -26.51
C ASN A 618 18.72 -19.98 -26.33
N ALA A 619 20.02 -20.00 -26.66
CA ALA A 619 20.82 -18.78 -26.60
C ALA A 619 20.24 -17.69 -27.51
N VAL A 620 20.16 -16.47 -26.99
CA VAL A 620 19.72 -15.32 -27.77
C VAL A 620 20.87 -14.83 -28.61
N THR A 621 20.62 -14.73 -29.91
CA THR A 621 21.59 -14.17 -30.85
C THR A 621 20.96 -12.99 -31.57
N VAL A 622 21.54 -11.82 -31.39
CA VAL A 622 21.04 -10.58 -32.00
C VAL A 622 21.88 -10.20 -33.22
N GLY A 623 21.26 -9.49 -34.13
CA GLY A 623 21.92 -8.84 -35.29
C GLY A 623 22.33 -7.41 -34.94
N GLN A 624 22.23 -6.55 -35.92
CA GLN A 624 22.39 -5.12 -35.74
C GLN A 624 21.03 -4.47 -35.52
N TYR A 625 20.99 -3.40 -34.72
CA TYR A 625 19.81 -2.56 -34.54
C TYR A 625 19.27 -2.05 -35.89
N GLN A 626 17.99 -2.20 -36.10
CA GLN A 626 17.29 -1.74 -37.30
C GLN A 626 16.20 -0.75 -36.92
N PRO A 627 16.47 0.56 -36.99
CA PRO A 627 15.48 1.58 -36.64
C PRO A 627 14.35 1.66 -37.67
N SER A 628 13.15 2.04 -37.19
CA SER A 628 12.00 2.37 -38.03
C SER A 628 11.14 3.41 -37.34
N ALA A 629 10.42 4.24 -38.07
CA ALA A 629 9.42 5.14 -37.57
C ALA A 629 7.98 4.58 -37.64
N ASP A 630 7.79 3.46 -38.32
CA ASP A 630 6.45 2.95 -38.64
C ASP A 630 5.64 2.52 -37.42
N TRP A 631 6.30 2.16 -36.31
CA TRP A 631 5.64 1.67 -35.12
C TRP A 631 5.04 2.78 -34.21
N TYR A 632 5.46 4.03 -34.37
CA TYR A 632 4.96 5.17 -33.63
C TYR A 632 4.41 6.30 -34.51
N ALA A 633 4.70 6.32 -35.81
CA ALA A 633 4.08 7.29 -36.70
C ALA A 633 2.56 7.08 -36.70
N ALA A 634 1.82 8.11 -36.32
CA ALA A 634 0.37 8.06 -36.32
C ALA A 634 -0.13 7.78 -37.76
N LYS A 635 -0.92 6.74 -37.90
CA LYS A 635 -1.70 6.48 -39.11
C LYS A 635 -3.07 7.08 -39.00
#